data_ac24ad70b0c578fe35a9c5e8bc8b3ed9
#
_entry.id   ac24ad70b0c578fe35a9c5e8bc8b3ed9
#
_cell.length_a   1.000
_cell.length_b   1.000
_cell.length_c   1.000
_cell.angle_alpha   90.00
_cell.angle_beta   90.00
_cell.angle_gamma   90.00
#
_symmetry.space_group_name_H-M   'P 1'
#
loop_
_entity.id
_entity.type
_entity.pdbx_description
1 polymer ?
#
loop_
_entity_poly.entity_id
_entity_poly.type
_entity_poly.pdbx_seq_one_letter_code
_entity_poly.pdbx_strand_id
1 'polypeptide(L)'
;MDFNKENINMVDAKKAKKTVVATGIGNAMEWFDFGVYAYTTAYIGANFFSPVENADIRQMLTFAALAIAFLLRPIGGVVFGIIGDKYGRKVVLTSTIILMAFSTLTIGLLPSYDQIGLWAPILLLLARVLQGFSTGGEYAGAMTYVAESSPEKRRNSLGSGLEIGTLSGYIAASIMIAVLTFFLTDEQMASFGWRIPFLLGLFLGLFGLYLRRKLEESPVFENDVATQPERDNINFLQIIRFYYKDIFVCFVAVVFFNVTNYMVTAYLPTYLEQVIKLDATTTSVLITCVMAIMIPLALMFGKLADKIGEKKVFLIGTGGLTLFSIIAFMLLHSQSFVVIVIGIFILGFFLSTYEATMPGSLPTMFYSHIRYRTLSVTFNISVSIFGGTTPLVATWLVTKTGDPLAPAYYLTAISVIGFLVITFLHLSTAGKSLKGSYPNVDNEQDRAYYAEHPKEALWWVKERKN
;
A
#
# COMPACT_ATOMS: atom_id res chain seq x y z
N MET A 1 -12.77 2.27 34.38
CA MET A 1 -12.90 3.46 33.51
C MET A 1 -14.34 3.88 33.53
N ASP A 2 -14.61 5.06 34.08
CA ASP A 2 -15.95 5.64 34.02
C ASP A 2 -16.18 6.13 32.60
N PHE A 3 -16.96 5.37 31.84
CA PHE A 3 -17.31 5.72 30.46
C PHE A 3 -18.56 6.57 30.47
N ASN A 4 -18.47 7.77 29.95
CA ASN A 4 -19.60 8.69 29.80
C ASN A 4 -19.67 9.26 28.37
N LYS A 5 -20.73 10.03 28.08
CA LYS A 5 -20.95 10.64 26.75
C LYS A 5 -19.82 11.59 26.34
N GLU A 6 -19.09 12.19 27.30
CA GLU A 6 -17.99 13.14 27.05
C GLU A 6 -16.74 12.45 26.51
N ASN A 7 -16.56 11.15 26.79
CA ASN A 7 -15.44 10.36 26.30
C ASN A 7 -15.56 10.00 24.80
N ILE A 8 -16.74 10.15 24.19
CA ILE A 8 -16.97 9.81 22.79
C ILE A 8 -16.53 10.98 21.91
N ASN A 9 -15.62 10.71 20.98
CA ASN A 9 -15.07 11.72 20.10
C ASN A 9 -16.03 12.10 19.00
N MET A 10 -16.37 13.37 18.89
CA MET A 10 -17.12 13.91 17.75
C MET A 10 -16.13 14.26 16.64
N VAL A 11 -16.22 13.55 15.52
CA VAL A 11 -15.36 13.76 14.34
C VAL A 11 -16.17 14.44 13.24
N ASP A 12 -15.72 15.59 12.76
CA ASP A 12 -16.33 16.25 11.60
C ASP A 12 -16.06 15.43 10.33
N ALA A 13 -17.15 14.96 9.69
CA ALA A 13 -17.09 14.21 8.45
C ALA A 13 -16.36 14.95 7.30
N LYS A 14 -16.38 16.30 7.28
CA LYS A 14 -15.63 17.11 6.32
C LYS A 14 -14.13 17.08 6.62
N LYS A 15 -13.75 17.15 7.91
CA LYS A 15 -12.35 16.99 8.33
C LYS A 15 -11.83 15.60 7.99
N ALA A 16 -12.59 14.53 8.29
CA ALA A 16 -12.22 13.17 7.93
C ALA A 16 -11.98 13.01 6.42
N LYS A 17 -12.86 13.56 5.57
CA LYS A 17 -12.64 13.56 4.11
C LYS A 17 -11.38 14.33 3.70
N LYS A 18 -11.11 15.50 4.29
CA LYS A 18 -9.87 16.26 4.01
C LYS A 18 -8.63 15.47 4.37
N THR A 19 -8.67 14.77 5.51
CA THR A 19 -7.60 13.86 5.95
C THR A 19 -7.35 12.78 4.92
N VAL A 20 -8.40 12.08 4.46
CA VAL A 20 -8.30 11.03 3.43
C VAL A 20 -7.71 11.58 2.14
N VAL A 21 -8.19 12.74 1.65
CA VAL A 21 -7.68 13.35 0.41
C VAL A 21 -6.21 13.73 0.56
N ALA A 22 -5.82 14.41 1.64
CA ALA A 22 -4.44 14.84 1.85
C ALA A 22 -3.47 13.64 2.00
N THR A 23 -3.92 12.58 2.69
CA THR A 23 -3.16 11.35 2.87
C THR A 23 -3.10 10.55 1.57
N GLY A 24 -4.21 10.45 0.84
CA GLY A 24 -4.29 9.80 -0.47
C GLY A 24 -3.42 10.48 -1.53
N ILE A 25 -3.34 11.81 -1.56
CA ILE A 25 -2.44 12.54 -2.45
C ILE A 25 -0.97 12.21 -2.12
N GLY A 26 -0.61 12.15 -0.84
CA GLY A 26 0.74 11.74 -0.45
C GLY A 26 1.06 10.31 -0.89
N ASN A 27 0.12 9.40 -0.70
CA ASN A 27 0.23 8.03 -1.17
C ASN A 27 0.32 7.95 -2.71
N ALA A 28 -0.47 8.76 -3.44
CA ALA A 28 -0.38 8.86 -4.90
C ALA A 28 1.01 9.28 -5.39
N MET A 29 1.67 10.16 -4.66
CA MET A 29 3.03 10.58 -4.99
C MET A 29 4.05 9.48 -4.79
N GLU A 30 3.95 8.72 -3.71
CA GLU A 30 4.81 7.56 -3.47
C GLU A 30 4.70 6.58 -4.64
N TRP A 31 3.49 6.23 -5.02
CA TRP A 31 3.25 5.27 -6.09
C TRP A 31 3.51 5.82 -7.49
N PHE A 32 3.38 7.13 -7.68
CA PHE A 32 3.86 7.81 -8.89
C PHE A 32 5.37 7.64 -9.04
N ASP A 33 6.16 7.87 -7.99
CA ASP A 33 7.61 7.72 -8.01
C ASP A 33 8.05 6.28 -8.33
N PHE A 34 7.40 5.29 -7.71
CA PHE A 34 7.66 3.89 -8.01
C PHE A 34 7.29 3.54 -9.45
N GLY A 35 6.14 4.03 -9.93
CA GLY A 35 5.68 3.85 -11.31
C GLY A 35 6.63 4.49 -12.31
N VAL A 36 7.03 5.74 -12.11
CA VAL A 36 7.98 6.44 -12.98
C VAL A 36 9.29 5.66 -13.09
N TYR A 37 9.84 5.21 -11.97
CA TYR A 37 11.06 4.41 -12.02
C TYR A 37 10.87 3.10 -12.78
N ALA A 38 9.79 2.38 -12.53
CA ALA A 38 9.49 1.12 -13.19
C ALA A 38 9.37 1.29 -14.72
N TYR A 39 8.67 2.34 -15.17
CA TYR A 39 8.47 2.62 -16.60
C TYR A 39 9.70 3.25 -17.29
N THR A 40 10.67 3.77 -16.54
CA THR A 40 11.91 4.37 -17.09
C THR A 40 13.15 3.50 -16.87
N THR A 41 13.01 2.24 -16.43
CA THR A 41 14.13 1.34 -16.11
C THR A 41 15.14 1.20 -17.24
N ALA A 42 14.70 1.13 -18.51
CA ALA A 42 15.61 1.02 -19.66
C ALA A 42 16.51 2.26 -19.78
N TYR A 43 15.97 3.46 -19.64
CA TYR A 43 16.69 4.72 -19.71
C TYR A 43 17.62 4.91 -18.51
N ILE A 44 17.17 4.55 -17.31
CA ILE A 44 17.98 4.57 -16.08
C ILE A 44 19.15 3.58 -16.23
N GLY A 45 18.90 2.38 -16.72
CA GLY A 45 19.94 1.38 -16.97
C GLY A 45 21.01 1.89 -17.92
N ALA A 46 20.63 2.51 -19.04
CA ALA A 46 21.53 3.09 -20.01
C ALA A 46 22.38 4.24 -19.44
N ASN A 47 21.83 5.06 -18.54
CA ASN A 47 22.52 6.21 -17.98
C ASN A 47 23.42 5.88 -16.79
N PHE A 48 23.06 4.90 -15.95
CA PHE A 48 23.79 4.61 -14.71
C PHE A 48 24.64 3.35 -14.76
N PHE A 49 24.37 2.44 -15.69
CA PHE A 49 25.08 1.17 -15.86
C PHE A 49 25.63 1.03 -17.28
N SER A 50 26.00 2.15 -17.94
CA SER A 50 26.49 2.20 -19.31
C SER A 50 27.69 1.28 -19.61
N PRO A 51 28.64 1.02 -18.69
CA PRO A 51 29.77 0.09 -18.96
C PRO A 51 29.35 -1.38 -19.11
N VAL A 52 28.14 -1.73 -18.70
CA VAL A 52 27.63 -3.08 -18.86
C VAL A 52 27.07 -3.22 -20.28
N GLU A 53 27.78 -3.88 -21.18
CA GLU A 53 27.39 -4.03 -22.60
C GLU A 53 26.08 -4.81 -22.77
N ASN A 54 25.88 -5.85 -21.94
CA ASN A 54 24.68 -6.68 -21.99
C ASN A 54 23.45 -5.92 -21.46
N ALA A 55 22.47 -5.68 -22.33
CA ALA A 55 21.24 -4.95 -21.99
C ALA A 55 20.41 -5.63 -20.89
N ASP A 56 20.36 -6.98 -20.89
CA ASP A 56 19.61 -7.75 -19.89
C ASP A 56 20.24 -7.59 -18.50
N ILE A 57 21.59 -7.60 -18.43
CA ILE A 57 22.31 -7.38 -17.17
C ILE A 57 22.10 -5.95 -16.67
N ARG A 58 22.13 -4.96 -17.56
CA ARG A 58 21.84 -3.55 -17.22
C ARG A 58 20.43 -3.41 -16.63
N GLN A 59 19.46 -4.02 -17.27
CA GLN A 59 18.08 -4.00 -16.79
C GLN A 59 17.96 -4.71 -15.43
N MET A 60 18.63 -5.85 -15.26
CA MET A 60 18.67 -6.58 -14.00
C MET A 60 19.29 -5.75 -12.86
N LEU A 61 20.36 -5.00 -13.11
CA LEU A 61 20.96 -4.09 -12.13
C LEU A 61 20.03 -2.93 -11.78
N THR A 62 19.27 -2.42 -12.74
CA THR A 62 18.26 -1.37 -12.49
C THR A 62 17.10 -1.88 -11.65
N PHE A 63 16.64 -3.10 -11.89
CA PHE A 63 15.65 -3.75 -11.03
C PHE A 63 16.20 -4.10 -9.64
N ALA A 64 17.47 -4.46 -9.54
CA ALA A 64 18.12 -4.66 -8.24
C ALA A 64 18.15 -3.36 -7.41
N ALA A 65 18.38 -2.20 -8.05
CA ALA A 65 18.28 -0.90 -7.39
C ALA A 65 16.85 -0.58 -6.92
N LEU A 66 15.84 -1.01 -7.68
CA LEU A 66 14.44 -0.94 -7.22
C LEU A 66 14.20 -1.85 -6.01
N ALA A 67 14.70 -3.10 -6.06
CA ALA A 67 14.52 -4.08 -5.00
C ALA A 67 15.15 -3.64 -3.66
N ILE A 68 16.28 -2.94 -3.70
CA ILE A 68 16.93 -2.39 -2.50
C ILE A 68 15.99 -1.46 -1.74
N ALA A 69 15.19 -0.64 -2.43
CA ALA A 69 14.19 0.20 -1.77
C ALA A 69 13.18 -0.62 -0.96
N PHE A 70 12.73 -1.78 -1.47
CA PHE A 70 11.82 -2.67 -0.74
C PHE A 70 12.50 -3.31 0.47
N LEU A 71 13.76 -3.70 0.38
CA LEU A 71 14.50 -4.33 1.48
C LEU A 71 14.73 -3.38 2.66
N LEU A 72 14.77 -2.08 2.43
CA LEU A 72 14.97 -1.07 3.47
C LEU A 72 13.66 -0.64 4.18
N ARG A 73 12.50 -0.97 3.62
CA ARG A 73 11.20 -0.65 4.21
C ARG A 73 11.02 -1.14 5.65
N PRO A 74 11.39 -2.37 6.05
CA PRO A 74 11.25 -2.82 7.43
C PRO A 74 12.03 -1.94 8.43
N ILE A 75 13.23 -1.49 8.06
CA ILE A 75 14.04 -0.60 8.91
C ILE A 75 13.34 0.75 9.08
N GLY A 76 12.87 1.35 7.98
CA GLY A 76 12.04 2.55 8.01
C GLY A 76 10.79 2.35 8.85
N GLY A 77 10.11 1.20 8.69
CA GLY A 77 8.93 0.83 9.47
C GLY A 77 9.16 0.79 10.97
N VAL A 78 10.29 0.24 11.42
CA VAL A 78 10.68 0.25 12.85
C VAL A 78 10.91 1.67 13.34
N VAL A 79 11.72 2.44 12.63
CA VAL A 79 12.12 3.80 13.06
C VAL A 79 10.91 4.73 13.07
N PHE A 80 10.18 4.82 11.97
CA PHE A 80 9.00 5.68 11.86
C PHE A 80 7.82 5.18 12.70
N GLY A 81 7.72 3.87 12.92
CA GLY A 81 6.75 3.29 13.83
C GLY A 81 6.94 3.79 15.26
N ILE A 82 8.17 3.78 15.77
CA ILE A 82 8.50 4.30 17.09
C ILE A 82 8.26 5.82 17.17
N ILE A 83 8.68 6.56 16.14
CA ILE A 83 8.46 8.01 16.06
C ILE A 83 6.96 8.32 16.05
N GLY A 84 6.16 7.58 15.28
CA GLY A 84 4.72 7.80 15.17
C GLY A 84 3.92 7.47 16.42
N ASP A 85 4.35 6.46 17.18
CA ASP A 85 3.73 6.15 18.48
C ASP A 85 4.12 7.17 19.57
N LYS A 86 5.31 7.78 19.46
CA LYS A 86 5.82 8.73 20.45
C LYS A 86 5.46 10.20 20.18
N TYR A 87 5.59 10.64 18.93
CA TYR A 87 5.50 12.04 18.52
C TYR A 87 4.28 12.37 17.65
N GLY A 88 3.47 11.37 17.30
CA GLY A 88 2.27 11.54 16.52
C GLY A 88 2.42 11.15 15.04
N ARG A 89 1.29 10.92 14.42
CA ARG A 89 1.20 10.41 13.05
C ARG A 89 1.54 11.49 12.03
N LYS A 90 1.14 12.74 12.29
CA LYS A 90 1.43 13.91 11.46
C LYS A 90 2.93 14.15 11.26
N VAL A 91 3.71 13.98 12.34
CA VAL A 91 5.18 14.17 12.30
C VAL A 91 5.81 13.19 11.32
N VAL A 92 5.42 11.92 11.39
CA VAL A 92 5.94 10.88 10.47
C VAL A 92 5.54 11.19 9.05
N LEU A 93 4.24 11.36 8.77
CA LEU A 93 3.73 11.64 7.43
C LEU A 93 4.38 12.87 6.78
N THR A 94 4.73 13.88 7.59
CA THR A 94 5.42 15.07 7.11
C THR A 94 6.91 14.80 6.82
N SER A 95 7.56 14.04 7.68
CA SER A 95 8.99 13.71 7.52
C SER A 95 9.23 12.77 6.34
N THR A 96 8.35 11.77 6.16
CA THR A 96 8.47 10.81 5.07
C THR A 96 8.27 11.48 3.71
N ILE A 97 7.31 12.38 3.55
CA ILE A 97 7.10 13.07 2.26
C ILE A 97 8.28 13.99 1.90
N ILE A 98 8.90 14.63 2.88
CA ILE A 98 10.11 15.46 2.65
C ILE A 98 11.26 14.57 2.16
N LEU A 99 11.48 13.45 2.85
CA LEU A 99 12.55 12.51 2.51
C LEU A 99 12.33 11.90 1.13
N MET A 100 11.08 11.55 0.80
CA MET A 100 10.68 11.02 -0.50
C MET A 100 10.92 12.05 -1.61
N ALA A 101 10.40 13.27 -1.46
CA ALA A 101 10.55 14.34 -2.45
C ALA A 101 12.04 14.69 -2.70
N PHE A 102 12.84 14.72 -1.62
CA PHE A 102 14.29 14.94 -1.74
C PHE A 102 14.98 13.82 -2.51
N SER A 103 14.66 12.56 -2.21
CA SER A 103 15.27 11.40 -2.87
C SER A 103 14.89 11.33 -4.35
N THR A 104 13.62 11.59 -4.67
CA THR A 104 13.10 11.63 -6.05
C THR A 104 13.75 12.73 -6.87
N LEU A 105 13.83 13.94 -6.32
CA LEU A 105 14.55 15.05 -6.94
C LEU A 105 16.01 14.70 -7.20
N THR A 106 16.68 14.07 -6.20
CA THR A 106 18.06 13.63 -6.32
C THR A 106 18.23 12.71 -7.52
N ILE A 107 17.38 11.69 -7.69
CA ILE A 107 17.46 10.76 -8.85
C ILE A 107 17.37 11.54 -10.17
N GLY A 108 16.43 12.50 -10.28
CA GLY A 108 16.27 13.32 -11.49
C GLY A 108 17.47 14.20 -11.82
N LEU A 109 18.24 14.63 -10.80
CA LEU A 109 19.40 15.51 -10.94
C LEU A 109 20.73 14.77 -11.06
N LEU A 110 20.77 13.47 -10.78
CA LEU A 110 22.03 12.72 -10.80
C LEU A 110 22.69 12.78 -12.19
N PRO A 111 24.00 13.07 -12.25
CA PRO A 111 24.79 12.92 -13.46
C PRO A 111 24.87 11.46 -13.91
N SER A 112 25.05 11.23 -15.22
CA SER A 112 25.20 9.88 -15.78
C SER A 112 26.56 9.27 -15.44
N TYR A 113 26.70 7.96 -15.68
CA TYR A 113 27.97 7.25 -15.52
C TYR A 113 29.11 7.88 -16.33
N ASP A 114 28.81 8.35 -17.54
CA ASP A 114 29.79 8.96 -18.42
C ASP A 114 30.37 10.28 -17.87
N GLN A 115 29.65 10.94 -16.95
CA GLN A 115 30.07 12.18 -16.32
C GLN A 115 30.85 11.99 -15.01
N ILE A 116 30.38 11.05 -14.15
CA ILE A 116 30.94 10.87 -12.79
C ILE A 116 31.37 9.43 -12.48
N GLY A 117 31.38 8.54 -13.47
CA GLY A 117 31.83 7.16 -13.33
C GLY A 117 31.02 6.38 -12.30
N LEU A 118 31.68 5.56 -11.50
CA LEU A 118 31.10 4.69 -10.47
C LEU A 118 30.27 5.44 -9.41
N TRP A 119 30.45 6.75 -9.26
CA TRP A 119 29.63 7.54 -8.33
C TRP A 119 28.17 7.62 -8.78
N ALA A 120 27.89 7.54 -10.08
CA ALA A 120 26.51 7.59 -10.58
C ALA A 120 25.63 6.44 -10.04
N PRO A 121 25.96 5.15 -10.20
CA PRO A 121 25.16 4.07 -9.63
C PRO A 121 25.17 4.07 -8.09
N ILE A 122 26.28 4.46 -7.43
CA ILE A 122 26.34 4.54 -5.97
C ILE A 122 25.34 5.58 -5.44
N LEU A 123 25.29 6.77 -6.02
CA LEU A 123 24.36 7.82 -5.61
C LEU A 123 22.91 7.45 -5.93
N LEU A 124 22.66 6.77 -7.06
CA LEU A 124 21.36 6.21 -7.37
C LEU A 124 20.90 5.21 -6.29
N LEU A 125 21.76 4.28 -5.89
CA LEU A 125 21.47 3.31 -4.83
C LEU A 125 21.21 3.99 -3.49
N LEU A 126 21.97 5.01 -3.12
CA LEU A 126 21.76 5.79 -1.89
C LEU A 126 20.40 6.51 -1.92
N ALA A 127 20.03 7.13 -3.05
CA ALA A 127 18.73 7.75 -3.20
C ALA A 127 17.59 6.71 -3.08
N ARG A 128 17.77 5.50 -3.61
CA ARG A 128 16.83 4.37 -3.49
C ARG A 128 16.72 3.86 -2.06
N VAL A 129 17.81 3.77 -1.33
CA VAL A 129 17.84 3.43 0.10
C VAL A 129 17.01 4.45 0.90
N LEU A 130 17.20 5.74 0.64
CA LEU A 130 16.44 6.81 1.31
C LEU A 130 14.94 6.74 0.97
N GLN A 131 14.58 6.49 -0.28
CA GLN A 131 13.17 6.28 -0.68
C GLN A 131 12.55 5.09 0.05
N GLY A 132 13.21 3.93 0.03
CA GLY A 132 12.72 2.73 0.70
C GLY A 132 12.58 2.91 2.21
N PHE A 133 13.53 3.58 2.84
CA PHE A 133 13.47 3.92 4.26
C PHE A 133 12.27 4.84 4.56
N SER A 134 12.05 5.86 3.72
CA SER A 134 10.90 6.78 3.84
C SER A 134 9.56 6.06 3.74
N THR A 135 9.40 5.26 2.68
CA THR A 135 8.18 4.50 2.39
C THR A 135 7.82 3.52 3.52
N GLY A 136 8.82 3.01 4.25
CA GLY A 136 8.59 2.13 5.40
C GLY A 136 7.70 2.75 6.50
N GLY A 137 7.73 4.07 6.67
CA GLY A 137 6.84 4.77 7.61
C GLY A 137 5.53 5.27 6.99
N GLU A 138 5.52 5.50 5.68
CA GLU A 138 4.47 6.23 4.98
C GLU A 138 3.12 5.53 5.02
N TYR A 139 3.05 4.35 4.39
CA TYR A 139 1.77 3.68 4.14
C TYR A 139 1.08 3.20 5.43
N ALA A 140 1.81 2.59 6.36
CA ALA A 140 1.26 2.17 7.64
C ALA A 140 0.82 3.38 8.49
N GLY A 141 1.57 4.49 8.41
CA GLY A 141 1.21 5.76 9.02
C GLY A 141 -0.05 6.35 8.44
N ALA A 142 -0.17 6.33 7.12
CA ALA A 142 -1.34 6.79 6.39
C ALA A 142 -2.60 5.99 6.78
N MET A 143 -2.51 4.65 6.78
CA MET A 143 -3.61 3.78 7.24
C MET A 143 -4.02 4.08 8.68
N THR A 144 -3.04 4.17 9.60
CA THR A 144 -3.29 4.46 11.01
C THR A 144 -3.96 5.83 11.17
N TYR A 145 -3.43 6.85 10.52
CA TYR A 145 -3.95 8.21 10.62
C TYR A 145 -5.38 8.33 10.06
N VAL A 146 -5.66 7.71 8.91
CA VAL A 146 -7.01 7.69 8.33
C VAL A 146 -7.98 6.92 9.23
N ALA A 147 -7.58 5.76 9.76
CA ALA A 147 -8.44 4.97 10.64
C ALA A 147 -8.77 5.71 11.96
N GLU A 148 -7.76 6.37 12.57
CA GLU A 148 -7.91 7.14 13.80
C GLU A 148 -8.70 8.46 13.62
N SER A 149 -8.74 8.98 12.40
CA SER A 149 -9.49 10.20 12.06
C SER A 149 -10.89 9.94 11.48
N SER A 150 -11.28 8.66 11.35
CA SER A 150 -12.55 8.26 10.72
C SER A 150 -13.60 7.88 11.74
N PRO A 151 -14.90 8.22 11.49
CA PRO A 151 -15.99 7.68 12.26
C PRO A 151 -16.08 6.15 12.13
N GLU A 152 -16.46 5.45 13.21
CA GLU A 152 -16.46 3.99 13.29
C GLU A 152 -17.25 3.31 12.17
N LYS A 153 -18.43 3.83 11.85
CA LYS A 153 -19.35 3.27 10.84
C LYS A 153 -18.95 3.58 9.39
N ARG A 154 -17.91 4.40 9.17
CA ARG A 154 -17.47 4.83 7.83
C ARG A 154 -15.99 4.63 7.60
N ARG A 155 -15.32 3.87 8.46
CA ARG A 155 -13.87 3.70 8.46
C ARG A 155 -13.36 3.03 7.19
N ASN A 156 -14.04 1.98 6.71
CA ASN A 156 -13.60 1.27 5.50
C ASN A 156 -13.84 2.10 4.23
N SER A 157 -14.97 2.77 4.11
CA SER A 157 -15.24 3.65 2.96
C SER A 157 -14.31 4.86 2.90
N LEU A 158 -13.87 5.39 4.03
CA LEU A 158 -12.87 6.45 4.10
C LEU A 158 -11.46 5.87 3.86
N GLY A 159 -11.16 4.71 4.45
CA GLY A 159 -9.89 4.01 4.25
C GLY A 159 -9.62 3.66 2.79
N SER A 160 -10.64 3.25 2.03
CA SER A 160 -10.50 2.96 0.60
C SER A 160 -10.01 4.15 -0.23
N GLY A 161 -10.18 5.38 0.27
CA GLY A 161 -9.62 6.58 -0.36
C GLY A 161 -8.08 6.61 -0.42
N LEU A 162 -7.40 5.86 0.46
CA LEU A 162 -5.96 5.72 0.42
C LEU A 162 -5.51 4.93 -0.82
N GLU A 163 -6.19 3.83 -1.14
CA GLU A 163 -5.88 3.01 -2.31
C GLU A 163 -6.23 3.69 -3.64
N ILE A 164 -7.23 4.57 -3.64
CA ILE A 164 -7.47 5.45 -4.79
C ILE A 164 -6.22 6.29 -5.07
N GLY A 165 -5.54 6.75 -4.01
CA GLY A 165 -4.23 7.41 -4.14
C GLY A 165 -3.21 6.50 -4.82
N THR A 166 -3.04 5.27 -4.34
CA THR A 166 -2.13 4.26 -4.91
C THR A 166 -2.36 4.08 -6.42
N LEU A 167 -3.57 3.72 -6.81
CA LEU A 167 -3.94 3.47 -8.20
C LEU A 167 -3.78 4.72 -9.07
N SER A 168 -4.20 5.89 -8.56
CA SER A 168 -4.06 7.17 -9.27
C SER A 168 -2.59 7.54 -9.50
N GLY A 169 -1.69 7.22 -8.56
CA GLY A 169 -0.25 7.44 -8.70
C GLY A 169 0.34 6.61 -9.84
N TYR A 170 0.06 5.32 -9.90
CA TYR A 170 0.49 4.45 -10.98
C TYR A 170 -0.07 4.88 -12.35
N ILE A 171 -1.36 5.19 -12.42
CA ILE A 171 -2.01 5.65 -13.65
C ILE A 171 -1.37 6.98 -14.11
N ALA A 172 -1.13 7.92 -13.21
CA ALA A 172 -0.49 9.19 -13.53
C ALA A 172 0.94 8.99 -14.06
N ALA A 173 1.71 8.08 -13.47
CA ALA A 173 3.05 7.73 -13.96
C ALA A 173 2.99 7.12 -15.37
N SER A 174 2.09 6.17 -15.61
CA SER A 174 1.88 5.55 -16.93
C SER A 174 1.52 6.60 -17.99
N ILE A 175 0.54 7.46 -17.72
CA ILE A 175 0.13 8.53 -18.62
C ILE A 175 1.29 9.51 -18.87
N MET A 176 2.02 9.90 -17.83
CA MET A 176 3.15 10.82 -17.96
C MET A 176 4.21 10.26 -18.90
N ILE A 177 4.60 8.99 -18.73
CA ILE A 177 5.59 8.36 -19.61
C ILE A 177 5.05 8.23 -21.05
N ALA A 178 3.79 7.83 -21.21
CA ALA A 178 3.17 7.73 -22.54
C ALA A 178 3.14 9.10 -23.25
N VAL A 179 2.84 10.18 -22.55
CA VAL A 179 2.89 11.56 -23.11
C VAL A 179 4.32 11.93 -23.51
N LEU A 180 5.30 11.66 -22.66
CA LEU A 180 6.69 11.98 -22.96
C LEU A 180 7.21 11.19 -24.18
N THR A 181 6.94 9.89 -24.25
CA THR A 181 7.35 9.06 -25.39
C THR A 181 6.61 9.38 -26.69
N PHE A 182 5.43 10.01 -26.61
CA PHE A 182 4.72 10.51 -27.78
C PHE A 182 5.35 11.78 -28.36
N PHE A 183 5.83 12.70 -27.51
CA PHE A 183 6.38 13.99 -27.94
C PHE A 183 7.91 14.00 -28.13
N LEU A 184 8.62 13.09 -27.47
CA LEU A 184 10.08 13.00 -27.47
C LEU A 184 10.55 11.78 -28.28
N THR A 185 11.66 11.95 -29.01
CA THR A 185 12.32 10.81 -29.65
C THR A 185 13.01 9.92 -28.59
N ASP A 186 13.35 8.69 -28.97
CA ASP A 186 14.06 7.76 -28.08
C ASP A 186 15.40 8.34 -27.59
N GLU A 187 16.09 9.09 -28.43
CA GLU A 187 17.34 9.79 -28.07
C GLU A 187 17.09 10.91 -27.04
N GLN A 188 16.02 11.68 -27.21
CA GLN A 188 15.62 12.72 -26.26
C GLN A 188 15.15 12.11 -24.94
N MET A 189 14.41 11.01 -25.00
CA MET A 189 14.00 10.26 -23.80
C MET A 189 15.24 9.73 -23.06
N ALA A 190 16.21 9.15 -23.77
CA ALA A 190 17.45 8.62 -23.17
C ALA A 190 18.34 9.71 -22.56
N SER A 191 18.40 10.91 -23.16
CA SER A 191 19.26 11.99 -22.70
C SER A 191 18.67 12.76 -21.50
N PHE A 192 17.44 13.26 -21.60
CA PHE A 192 16.83 14.09 -20.54
C PHE A 192 15.38 13.75 -20.23
N GLY A 193 14.63 13.16 -21.19
CA GLY A 193 13.19 12.98 -21.07
C GLY A 193 12.79 12.15 -19.84
N TRP A 194 13.53 11.11 -19.52
CA TRP A 194 13.31 10.25 -18.35
C TRP A 194 13.46 11.00 -17.01
N ARG A 195 14.17 12.15 -16.98
CA ARG A 195 14.37 12.96 -15.78
C ARG A 195 13.16 13.81 -15.43
N ILE A 196 12.37 14.20 -16.45
CA ILE A 196 11.23 15.12 -16.29
C ILE A 196 10.24 14.67 -15.23
N PRO A 197 9.78 13.40 -15.18
CA PRO A 197 8.86 12.96 -14.15
C PRO A 197 9.44 13.05 -12.73
N PHE A 198 10.75 12.75 -12.55
CA PHE A 198 11.41 12.87 -11.25
C PHE A 198 11.52 14.33 -10.78
N LEU A 199 11.78 15.25 -11.69
CA LEU A 199 11.81 16.69 -11.38
C LEU A 199 10.42 17.22 -11.05
N LEU A 200 9.37 16.75 -11.75
CA LEU A 200 7.99 17.06 -11.43
C LEU A 200 7.55 16.46 -10.09
N GLY A 201 8.12 15.35 -9.68
CA GLY A 201 7.93 14.75 -8.36
C GLY A 201 8.21 15.72 -7.21
N LEU A 202 9.16 16.67 -7.36
CA LEU A 202 9.40 17.73 -6.38
C LEU A 202 8.16 18.61 -6.17
N PHE A 203 7.51 19.05 -7.24
CA PHE A 203 6.32 19.91 -7.13
C PHE A 203 5.16 19.16 -6.48
N LEU A 204 4.97 17.90 -6.83
CA LEU A 204 4.02 17.03 -6.17
C LEU A 204 4.37 16.89 -4.67
N GLY A 205 5.68 16.72 -4.32
CA GLY A 205 6.20 16.66 -2.95
C GLY A 205 5.90 17.92 -2.15
N LEU A 206 6.16 19.06 -2.70
CA LEU A 206 5.87 20.34 -2.07
C LEU A 206 4.36 20.55 -1.86
N PHE A 207 3.55 20.15 -2.83
CA PHE A 207 2.09 20.22 -2.72
C PHE A 207 1.57 19.27 -1.63
N GLY A 208 2.05 18.02 -1.60
CA GLY A 208 1.70 17.07 -0.54
C GLY A 208 2.15 17.54 0.84
N LEU A 209 3.35 18.10 0.95
CA LEU A 209 3.86 18.71 2.19
C LEU A 209 2.97 19.87 2.66
N TYR A 210 2.56 20.74 1.74
CA TYR A 210 1.63 21.83 2.04
C TYR A 210 0.30 21.32 2.60
N LEU A 211 -0.28 20.28 1.99
CA LEU A 211 -1.51 19.68 2.48
C LEU A 211 -1.33 19.04 3.87
N ARG A 212 -0.23 18.30 4.09
CA ARG A 212 0.03 17.63 5.37
C ARG A 212 0.33 18.58 6.51
N ARG A 213 0.97 19.71 6.25
CA ARG A 213 1.16 20.76 7.27
C ARG A 213 -0.15 21.33 7.80
N LYS A 214 -1.21 21.32 6.99
CA LYS A 214 -2.56 21.78 7.38
C LYS A 214 -3.40 20.72 8.09
N LEU A 215 -2.93 19.46 8.15
CA LEU A 215 -3.60 18.43 8.93
C LEU A 215 -3.41 18.68 10.42
N GLU A 216 -4.44 18.39 11.19
CA GLU A 216 -4.37 18.28 12.65
C GLU A 216 -3.83 16.90 13.03
N GLU A 217 -3.39 16.68 14.26
CA GLU A 217 -3.03 15.34 14.73
C GLU A 217 -4.27 14.45 14.86
N SER A 218 -4.09 13.13 14.99
CA SER A 218 -5.24 12.24 15.12
C SER A 218 -5.93 12.43 16.48
N PRO A 219 -7.29 12.47 16.52
CA PRO A 219 -8.03 12.63 17.77
C PRO A 219 -7.70 11.54 18.80
N VAL A 220 -7.46 10.32 18.30
CA VAL A 220 -7.08 9.17 19.14
C VAL A 220 -5.73 9.40 19.79
N PHE A 221 -4.74 9.91 19.04
CA PHE A 221 -3.42 10.19 19.59
C PHE A 221 -3.44 11.32 20.63
N GLU A 222 -4.16 12.40 20.34
CA GLU A 222 -4.29 13.53 21.27
C GLU A 222 -4.93 13.11 22.59
N ASN A 223 -6.00 12.31 22.54
CA ASN A 223 -6.67 11.79 23.73
C ASN A 223 -5.80 10.80 24.52
N ASP A 224 -5.05 9.93 23.83
CA ASP A 224 -4.14 8.97 24.48
C ASP A 224 -3.01 9.69 25.21
N VAL A 225 -2.45 10.75 24.64
CA VAL A 225 -1.42 11.56 25.30
C VAL A 225 -1.98 12.27 26.55
N ALA A 226 -3.21 12.76 26.47
CA ALA A 226 -3.86 13.46 27.59
C ALA A 226 -4.23 12.52 28.74
N THR A 227 -4.62 11.28 28.44
CA THR A 227 -5.14 10.34 29.46
C THR A 227 -4.12 9.35 30.01
N GLN A 228 -3.03 9.10 29.31
CA GLN A 228 -1.98 8.13 29.69
C GLN A 228 -0.59 8.73 29.49
N PRO A 229 -0.17 9.69 30.36
CA PRO A 229 1.14 10.33 30.22
C PRO A 229 2.33 9.37 30.42
N GLU A 230 2.16 8.31 31.24
CA GLU A 230 3.14 7.22 31.39
C GLU A 230 2.78 6.07 30.42
N ARG A 231 3.23 6.19 29.18
CA ARG A 231 3.16 5.09 28.22
C ARG A 231 4.18 4.04 28.63
N ASP A 232 3.70 2.83 28.96
CA ASP A 232 4.56 1.68 29.18
C ASP A 232 5.53 1.53 28.00
N ASN A 233 6.83 1.59 28.27
CA ASN A 233 7.87 1.31 27.29
C ASN A 233 7.91 -0.20 26.99
N ILE A 234 6.83 -0.72 26.38
CA ILE A 234 6.75 -2.11 25.99
C ILE A 234 7.82 -2.39 24.93
N ASN A 235 8.74 -3.29 25.24
CA ASN A 235 9.77 -3.71 24.32
C ASN A 235 9.15 -4.48 23.15
N PHE A 236 9.74 -4.35 21.95
CA PHE A 236 9.25 -5.02 20.73
C PHE A 236 9.07 -6.54 20.90
N LEU A 237 9.96 -7.21 21.61
CA LEU A 237 9.84 -8.64 21.94
C LEU A 237 8.59 -8.96 22.79
N GLN A 238 8.23 -8.08 23.69
CA GLN A 238 7.01 -8.19 24.50
C GLN A 238 5.77 -8.02 23.63
N ILE A 239 5.80 -7.08 22.67
CA ILE A 239 4.69 -6.91 21.71
C ILE A 239 4.48 -8.20 20.92
N ILE A 240 5.54 -8.81 20.37
CA ILE A 240 5.43 -10.07 19.66
C ILE A 240 4.85 -11.15 20.56
N ARG A 241 5.33 -11.28 21.80
CA ARG A 241 4.88 -12.31 22.73
C ARG A 241 3.40 -12.19 23.11
N PHE A 242 2.92 -10.96 23.34
CA PHE A 242 1.55 -10.73 23.81
C PHE A 242 0.53 -10.64 22.68
N TYR A 243 0.93 -10.18 21.47
CA TYR A 243 0.03 -9.91 20.35
C TYR A 243 0.30 -10.80 19.13
N TYR A 244 0.98 -11.95 19.31
CA TYR A 244 1.40 -12.81 18.19
C TYR A 244 0.23 -13.27 17.29
N LYS A 245 -0.97 -13.47 17.85
CA LYS A 245 -2.17 -13.86 17.08
C LYS A 245 -2.62 -12.73 16.15
N ASP A 246 -2.75 -11.51 16.68
CA ASP A 246 -3.15 -10.34 15.87
C ASP A 246 -2.07 -10.03 14.84
N ILE A 247 -0.79 -10.12 15.20
CA ILE A 247 0.35 -9.95 14.28
C ILE A 247 0.30 -11.00 13.17
N PHE A 248 0.05 -12.26 13.50
CA PHE A 248 -0.03 -13.35 12.51
C PHE A 248 -1.20 -13.15 11.53
N VAL A 249 -2.38 -12.80 12.02
CA VAL A 249 -3.55 -12.52 11.16
C VAL A 249 -3.29 -11.33 10.26
N CYS A 250 -2.75 -10.24 10.81
CA CYS A 250 -2.35 -9.06 10.04
C CYS A 250 -1.31 -9.43 8.98
N PHE A 251 -0.27 -10.18 9.35
CA PHE A 251 0.79 -10.60 8.43
C PHE A 251 0.23 -11.40 7.26
N VAL A 252 -0.61 -12.41 7.51
CA VAL A 252 -1.22 -13.23 6.46
C VAL A 252 -2.14 -12.40 5.55
N ALA A 253 -2.94 -11.50 6.13
CA ALA A 253 -3.79 -10.59 5.35
C ALA A 253 -2.93 -9.71 4.41
N VAL A 254 -1.83 -9.16 4.92
CA VAL A 254 -0.90 -8.31 4.14
C VAL A 254 -0.12 -9.14 3.12
N VAL A 255 0.28 -10.39 3.43
CA VAL A 255 0.90 -11.31 2.44
C VAL A 255 -0.05 -11.57 1.28
N PHE A 256 -1.29 -11.94 1.56
CA PHE A 256 -2.30 -12.14 0.51
C PHE A 256 -2.47 -10.90 -0.36
N PHE A 257 -2.63 -9.74 0.27
CA PHE A 257 -2.74 -8.47 -0.45
C PHE A 257 -1.54 -8.24 -1.37
N ASN A 258 -0.32 -8.32 -0.82
CA ASN A 258 0.89 -8.05 -1.59
C ASN A 258 1.09 -9.03 -2.75
N VAL A 259 0.93 -10.34 -2.51
CA VAL A 259 1.06 -11.34 -3.57
C VAL A 259 0.03 -11.06 -4.67
N THR A 260 -1.23 -10.79 -4.33
CA THR A 260 -2.27 -10.50 -5.32
C THR A 260 -2.00 -9.19 -6.06
N ASN A 261 -1.64 -8.13 -5.32
CA ASN A 261 -1.37 -6.82 -5.91
C ASN A 261 -0.20 -6.87 -6.89
N TYR A 262 0.95 -7.43 -6.47
CA TYR A 262 2.12 -7.53 -7.35
C TYR A 262 1.95 -8.56 -8.47
N MET A 263 1.08 -9.56 -8.28
CA MET A 263 0.67 -10.45 -9.37
C MET A 263 -0.04 -9.67 -10.47
N VAL A 264 -1.00 -8.80 -10.10
CA VAL A 264 -1.82 -8.03 -11.06
C VAL A 264 -1.05 -6.83 -11.63
N THR A 265 -0.36 -6.06 -10.79
CA THR A 265 0.24 -4.79 -11.21
C THR A 265 1.64 -4.92 -11.79
N ALA A 266 2.43 -5.88 -11.33
CA ALA A 266 3.83 -6.03 -11.71
C ALA A 266 4.13 -7.26 -12.58
N TYR A 267 3.53 -8.40 -12.27
CA TYR A 267 3.80 -9.64 -13.00
C TYR A 267 2.92 -9.81 -14.24
N LEU A 268 1.64 -9.50 -14.14
CA LEU A 268 0.67 -9.73 -15.22
C LEU A 268 1.06 -9.02 -16.54
N PRO A 269 1.60 -7.78 -16.56
CA PRO A 269 2.14 -7.18 -17.79
C PRO A 269 3.17 -8.08 -18.46
N THR A 270 4.19 -8.52 -17.73
CA THR A 270 5.23 -9.41 -18.26
C THR A 270 4.65 -10.74 -18.76
N TYR A 271 3.69 -11.30 -18.04
CA TYR A 271 3.00 -12.52 -18.44
C TYR A 271 2.23 -12.37 -19.75
N LEU A 272 1.49 -11.28 -19.91
CA LEU A 272 0.74 -10.98 -21.14
C LEU A 272 1.67 -10.78 -22.35
N GLU A 273 2.83 -10.14 -22.15
CA GLU A 273 3.81 -9.92 -23.22
C GLU A 273 4.61 -11.20 -23.55
N GLN A 274 5.13 -11.87 -22.53
CA GLN A 274 6.08 -12.97 -22.74
C GLN A 274 5.41 -14.32 -22.95
N VAL A 275 4.28 -14.60 -22.28
CA VAL A 275 3.58 -15.88 -22.33
C VAL A 275 2.41 -15.83 -23.32
N ILE A 276 1.55 -14.82 -23.20
CA ILE A 276 0.37 -14.67 -24.07
C ILE A 276 0.72 -14.01 -25.42
N LYS A 277 1.88 -13.32 -25.51
CA LYS A 277 2.37 -12.66 -26.73
C LYS A 277 1.52 -11.47 -27.18
N LEU A 278 0.92 -10.74 -26.26
CA LEU A 278 0.33 -9.45 -26.57
C LEU A 278 1.43 -8.39 -26.76
N ASP A 279 1.16 -7.40 -27.57
CA ASP A 279 2.07 -6.26 -27.71
C ASP A 279 2.10 -5.38 -26.47
N ALA A 280 3.23 -4.70 -26.22
CA ALA A 280 3.45 -3.91 -25.02
C ALA A 280 2.46 -2.75 -24.87
N THR A 281 2.02 -2.12 -25.97
CA THR A 281 1.06 -1.02 -25.94
C THR A 281 -0.31 -1.52 -25.49
N THR A 282 -0.82 -2.60 -26.10
CA THR A 282 -2.09 -3.23 -25.71
C THR A 282 -2.04 -3.67 -24.23
N THR A 283 -0.94 -4.29 -23.80
CA THR A 283 -0.73 -4.72 -22.42
C THR A 283 -0.81 -3.53 -21.45
N SER A 284 -0.08 -2.46 -21.72
CA SER A 284 -0.07 -1.26 -20.87
C SER A 284 -1.44 -0.60 -20.78
N VAL A 285 -2.16 -0.50 -21.90
CA VAL A 285 -3.52 0.05 -21.93
C VAL A 285 -4.47 -0.83 -21.11
N LEU A 286 -4.42 -2.16 -21.27
CA LEU A 286 -5.26 -3.10 -20.54
C LEU A 286 -5.07 -2.97 -19.02
N ILE A 287 -3.83 -3.00 -18.55
CA ILE A 287 -3.52 -2.90 -17.13
C ILE A 287 -3.95 -1.55 -16.57
N THR A 288 -3.72 -0.46 -17.32
CA THR A 288 -4.17 0.89 -16.91
C THR A 288 -5.69 0.97 -16.82
N CYS A 289 -6.42 0.39 -17.78
CA CYS A 289 -7.89 0.33 -17.74
C CYS A 289 -8.40 -0.48 -16.54
N VAL A 290 -7.77 -1.62 -16.23
CA VAL A 290 -8.15 -2.42 -15.06
C VAL A 290 -7.91 -1.64 -13.77
N MET A 291 -6.75 -1.00 -13.60
CA MET A 291 -6.49 -0.13 -12.44
C MET A 291 -7.52 1.00 -12.33
N ALA A 292 -7.92 1.62 -13.45
CA ALA A 292 -8.94 2.65 -13.45
C ALA A 292 -10.32 2.13 -13.00
N ILE A 293 -10.69 0.90 -13.40
CA ILE A 293 -11.93 0.24 -12.96
C ILE A 293 -11.85 -0.16 -11.47
N MET A 294 -10.68 -0.53 -10.98
CA MET A 294 -10.49 -0.86 -9.55
C MET A 294 -10.80 0.33 -8.62
N ILE A 295 -10.63 1.59 -9.07
CA ILE A 295 -10.96 2.77 -8.28
C ILE A 295 -12.44 2.80 -7.83
N PRO A 296 -13.45 2.77 -8.72
CA PRO A 296 -14.84 2.70 -8.29
C PRO A 296 -15.18 1.41 -7.53
N LEU A 297 -14.54 0.29 -7.85
CA LEU A 297 -14.71 -0.96 -7.10
C LEU A 297 -14.22 -0.83 -5.66
N ALA A 298 -13.07 -0.21 -5.41
CA ALA A 298 -12.56 0.03 -4.07
C ALA A 298 -13.55 0.88 -3.24
N LEU A 299 -14.13 1.94 -3.82
CA LEU A 299 -15.18 2.73 -3.15
C LEU A 299 -16.43 1.89 -2.84
N MET A 300 -16.85 1.06 -3.78
CA MET A 300 -18.01 0.18 -3.61
C MET A 300 -17.77 -0.84 -2.49
N PHE A 301 -16.65 -1.52 -2.50
CA PHE A 301 -16.31 -2.51 -1.47
C PHE A 301 -16.03 -1.88 -0.10
N GLY A 302 -15.46 -0.68 -0.04
CA GLY A 302 -15.31 0.06 1.22
C GLY A 302 -16.66 0.37 1.86
N LYS A 303 -17.64 0.85 1.08
CA LYS A 303 -19.02 1.05 1.56
C LYS A 303 -19.71 -0.26 1.92
N LEU A 304 -19.46 -1.31 1.18
CA LEU A 304 -19.98 -2.64 1.48
C LEU A 304 -19.42 -3.16 2.81
N ALA A 305 -18.12 -2.98 3.04
CA ALA A 305 -17.45 -3.37 4.28
C ALA A 305 -18.01 -2.63 5.52
N ASP A 306 -18.34 -1.35 5.37
CA ASP A 306 -19.02 -0.59 6.44
C ASP A 306 -20.42 -1.15 6.76
N LYS A 307 -21.12 -1.73 5.77
CA LYS A 307 -22.47 -2.29 5.95
C LYS A 307 -22.50 -3.73 6.46
N ILE A 308 -21.69 -4.62 5.86
CA ILE A 308 -21.76 -6.07 6.14
C ILE A 308 -20.59 -6.59 6.99
N GLY A 309 -19.63 -5.71 7.28
CA GLY A 309 -18.37 -6.00 7.99
C GLY A 309 -17.22 -6.34 7.04
N GLU A 310 -16.02 -5.88 7.39
CA GLU A 310 -14.79 -6.06 6.61
C GLU A 310 -14.42 -7.54 6.48
N LYS A 311 -14.65 -8.35 7.50
CA LYS A 311 -14.39 -9.80 7.45
C LYS A 311 -15.08 -10.49 6.27
N LYS A 312 -16.36 -10.15 6.02
CA LYS A 312 -17.10 -10.74 4.90
C LYS A 312 -16.54 -10.29 3.55
N VAL A 313 -16.11 -9.03 3.45
CA VAL A 313 -15.50 -8.51 2.21
C VAL A 313 -14.12 -9.13 1.97
N PHE A 314 -13.30 -9.32 3.01
CA PHE A 314 -12.06 -10.11 2.91
C PHE A 314 -12.31 -11.55 2.44
N LEU A 315 -13.36 -12.20 2.95
CA LEU A 315 -13.72 -13.55 2.53
C LEU A 315 -14.22 -13.62 1.08
N ILE A 316 -14.88 -12.57 0.58
CA ILE A 316 -15.24 -12.45 -0.84
C ILE A 316 -13.96 -12.43 -1.70
N GLY A 317 -12.94 -11.64 -1.31
CA GLY A 317 -11.68 -11.55 -2.04
C GLY A 317 -10.89 -12.85 -2.02
N THR A 318 -10.58 -13.36 -0.82
CA THR A 318 -9.79 -14.60 -0.68
C THR A 318 -10.53 -15.81 -1.22
N GLY A 319 -11.83 -15.96 -0.92
CA GLY A 319 -12.66 -17.05 -1.45
C GLY A 319 -12.83 -16.97 -2.95
N GLY A 320 -13.05 -15.76 -3.48
CA GLY A 320 -13.14 -15.52 -4.91
C GLY A 320 -11.85 -15.90 -5.64
N LEU A 321 -10.66 -15.46 -5.17
CA LEU A 321 -9.41 -15.87 -5.81
C LEU A 321 -9.08 -17.36 -5.60
N THR A 322 -9.50 -17.96 -4.49
CA THR A 322 -9.38 -19.42 -4.30
C THR A 322 -10.13 -20.19 -5.40
N LEU A 323 -11.31 -19.73 -5.79
CA LEU A 323 -12.14 -20.39 -6.78
C LEU A 323 -11.81 -19.99 -8.22
N PHE A 324 -11.47 -18.72 -8.44
CA PHE A 324 -11.43 -18.14 -9.79
C PHE A 324 -10.02 -17.81 -10.31
N SER A 325 -8.95 -17.86 -9.50
CA SER A 325 -7.62 -17.50 -10.00
C SER A 325 -7.14 -18.43 -11.13
N ILE A 326 -7.32 -19.73 -11.00
CA ILE A 326 -6.97 -20.68 -12.07
C ILE A 326 -7.82 -20.40 -13.31
N ILE A 327 -9.12 -20.21 -13.15
CA ILE A 327 -10.05 -19.89 -14.24
C ILE A 327 -9.62 -18.58 -14.92
N ALA A 328 -9.30 -17.54 -14.14
CA ALA A 328 -8.83 -16.26 -14.67
C ALA A 328 -7.58 -16.45 -15.55
N PHE A 329 -6.56 -17.17 -15.07
CA PHE A 329 -5.36 -17.46 -15.87
C PHE A 329 -5.67 -18.33 -17.10
N MET A 330 -6.57 -19.29 -17.01
CA MET A 330 -7.02 -20.06 -18.20
C MET A 330 -7.68 -19.14 -19.24
N LEU A 331 -8.48 -18.15 -18.83
CA LEU A 331 -9.09 -17.17 -19.73
C LEU A 331 -8.05 -16.30 -20.44
N LEU A 332 -6.89 -16.03 -19.81
CA LEU A 332 -5.79 -15.29 -20.45
C LEU A 332 -5.21 -16.03 -21.67
N HIS A 333 -5.32 -17.35 -21.74
CA HIS A 333 -4.86 -18.15 -22.89
C HIS A 333 -5.86 -18.22 -24.05
N SER A 334 -6.97 -17.50 -23.95
CA SER A 334 -7.95 -17.42 -25.03
C SER A 334 -7.40 -16.65 -26.24
N GLN A 335 -7.81 -17.02 -27.43
CA GLN A 335 -7.58 -16.22 -28.64
C GLN A 335 -8.48 -14.98 -28.73
N SER A 336 -9.53 -14.92 -27.91
CA SER A 336 -10.46 -13.80 -27.87
C SER A 336 -9.96 -12.72 -26.90
N PHE A 337 -9.72 -11.53 -27.42
CA PHE A 337 -9.33 -10.36 -26.62
C PHE A 337 -10.31 -10.07 -25.47
N VAL A 338 -11.62 -10.20 -25.72
CA VAL A 338 -12.66 -9.97 -24.70
C VAL A 338 -12.52 -10.98 -23.55
N VAL A 339 -12.20 -12.23 -23.85
CA VAL A 339 -12.02 -13.28 -22.83
C VAL A 339 -10.76 -13.01 -21.99
N ILE A 340 -9.68 -12.52 -22.59
CA ILE A 340 -8.47 -12.07 -21.87
C ILE A 340 -8.83 -10.94 -20.91
N VAL A 341 -9.57 -9.93 -21.37
CA VAL A 341 -10.03 -8.80 -20.53
C VAL A 341 -10.85 -9.30 -19.33
N ILE A 342 -11.73 -10.27 -19.53
CA ILE A 342 -12.52 -10.88 -18.45
C ILE A 342 -11.60 -11.55 -17.42
N GLY A 343 -10.59 -12.29 -17.86
CA GLY A 343 -9.60 -12.92 -16.96
C GLY A 343 -8.88 -11.89 -16.09
N ILE A 344 -8.39 -10.82 -16.70
CA ILE A 344 -7.71 -9.73 -15.96
C ILE A 344 -8.69 -9.04 -15.00
N PHE A 345 -9.91 -8.77 -15.44
CA PHE A 345 -10.94 -8.14 -14.62
C PHE A 345 -11.29 -8.97 -13.38
N ILE A 346 -11.39 -10.30 -13.48
CA ILE A 346 -11.62 -11.20 -12.35
C ILE A 346 -10.55 -11.00 -11.27
N LEU A 347 -9.27 -10.97 -11.67
CA LEU A 347 -8.16 -10.76 -10.74
C LEU A 347 -8.24 -9.38 -10.06
N GLY A 348 -8.44 -8.30 -10.83
CA GLY A 348 -8.58 -6.95 -10.31
C GLY A 348 -9.82 -6.75 -9.43
N PHE A 349 -10.94 -7.38 -9.78
CA PHE A 349 -12.18 -7.32 -9.01
C PHE A 349 -12.00 -7.86 -7.58
N PHE A 350 -11.40 -9.04 -7.44
CA PHE A 350 -11.17 -9.63 -6.12
C PHE A 350 -10.04 -8.92 -5.35
N LEU A 351 -9.02 -8.40 -6.03
CA LEU A 351 -7.99 -7.56 -5.41
C LEU A 351 -8.62 -6.30 -4.77
N SER A 352 -9.57 -5.65 -5.47
CA SER A 352 -10.22 -4.43 -5.00
C SER A 352 -10.96 -4.60 -3.66
N THR A 353 -11.35 -5.83 -3.29
CA THR A 353 -11.96 -6.09 -1.96
C THR A 353 -10.98 -5.82 -0.82
N TYR A 354 -9.70 -6.20 -1.00
CA TYR A 354 -8.64 -5.97 -0.03
C TYR A 354 -8.16 -4.53 -0.01
N GLU A 355 -7.95 -3.93 -1.17
CA GLU A 355 -7.63 -2.52 -1.30
C GLU A 355 -8.65 -1.63 -0.58
N ALA A 356 -9.92 -1.97 -0.71
CA ALA A 356 -10.99 -1.23 -0.07
C ALA A 356 -11.02 -1.32 1.46
N THR A 357 -10.66 -2.48 2.00
CA THR A 357 -10.94 -2.80 3.42
C THR A 357 -9.70 -2.75 4.30
N MET A 358 -8.53 -3.05 3.75
CA MET A 358 -7.30 -3.15 4.52
C MET A 358 -6.92 -1.85 5.26
N PRO A 359 -7.00 -0.64 4.65
CA PRO A 359 -6.63 0.58 5.35
C PRO A 359 -7.55 0.93 6.54
N GLY A 360 -8.83 0.54 6.46
CA GLY A 360 -9.79 0.77 7.54
C GLY A 360 -9.74 -0.30 8.64
N SER A 361 -9.32 -1.53 8.32
CA SER A 361 -9.42 -2.68 9.22
C SER A 361 -8.12 -3.05 9.92
N LEU A 362 -6.96 -3.05 9.25
CA LEU A 362 -5.71 -3.48 9.87
C LEU A 362 -5.31 -2.66 11.11
N PRO A 363 -5.45 -1.31 11.14
CA PRO A 363 -5.14 -0.53 12.34
C PRO A 363 -6.01 -0.90 13.55
N THR A 364 -7.21 -1.45 13.34
CA THR A 364 -8.13 -1.82 14.42
C THR A 364 -7.67 -3.03 15.23
N MET A 365 -6.75 -3.82 14.67
CA MET A 365 -6.25 -5.04 15.30
C MET A 365 -5.33 -4.75 16.50
N PHE A 366 -4.73 -3.55 16.56
CA PHE A 366 -3.71 -3.20 17.54
C PHE A 366 -4.16 -2.08 18.47
N TYR A 367 -3.70 -2.13 19.73
CA TYR A 367 -3.95 -1.07 20.72
C TYR A 367 -3.24 0.23 20.33
N SER A 368 -3.83 1.37 20.62
CA SER A 368 -3.41 2.70 20.20
C SER A 368 -1.92 3.00 20.44
N HIS A 369 -1.39 2.63 21.62
CA HIS A 369 0.00 2.90 22.04
C HIS A 369 1.07 2.06 21.30
N ILE A 370 0.67 0.97 20.62
CA ILE A 370 1.59 0.10 19.84
C ILE A 370 1.16 -0.03 18.37
N ARG A 371 0.03 0.57 18.00
CA ARG A 371 -0.65 0.36 16.71
C ARG A 371 0.26 0.65 15.54
N TYR A 372 0.83 1.85 15.52
CA TYR A 372 1.62 2.27 14.38
C TYR A 372 2.88 1.41 14.21
N ARG A 373 3.64 1.22 15.28
CA ARG A 373 4.87 0.41 15.28
C ARG A 373 4.60 -1.03 14.84
N THR A 374 3.58 -1.66 15.42
CA THR A 374 3.26 -3.07 15.13
C THR A 374 2.76 -3.25 13.70
N LEU A 375 1.84 -2.37 13.26
CA LEU A 375 1.33 -2.40 11.91
C LEU A 375 2.43 -2.12 10.88
N SER A 376 3.25 -1.10 11.12
CA SER A 376 4.34 -0.71 10.21
C SER A 376 5.35 -1.82 10.02
N VAL A 377 5.80 -2.46 11.09
CA VAL A 377 6.77 -3.57 10.99
C VAL A 377 6.16 -4.78 10.30
N THR A 378 4.94 -5.18 10.72
CA THR A 378 4.26 -6.34 10.13
C THR A 378 4.01 -6.15 8.63
N PHE A 379 3.54 -4.97 8.24
CA PHE A 379 3.27 -4.61 6.85
C PHE A 379 4.55 -4.64 6.01
N ASN A 380 5.60 -3.94 6.46
CA ASN A 380 6.82 -3.80 5.68
C ASN A 380 7.63 -5.10 5.54
N ILE A 381 7.64 -5.97 6.56
CA ILE A 381 8.23 -7.30 6.44
C ILE A 381 7.48 -8.11 5.38
N SER A 382 6.15 -8.06 5.37
CA SER A 382 5.34 -8.76 4.38
C SER A 382 5.61 -8.22 2.94
N VAL A 383 5.63 -6.90 2.76
CA VAL A 383 5.92 -6.27 1.45
C VAL A 383 7.32 -6.64 0.96
N SER A 384 8.32 -6.58 1.83
CA SER A 384 9.72 -6.86 1.45
C SER A 384 9.92 -8.31 1.03
N ILE A 385 9.31 -9.26 1.75
CA ILE A 385 9.49 -10.69 1.48
C ILE A 385 8.59 -11.16 0.34
N PHE A 386 7.30 -10.80 0.35
CA PHE A 386 6.31 -11.36 -0.57
C PHE A 386 5.93 -10.42 -1.70
N GLY A 387 5.89 -9.11 -1.47
CA GLY A 387 5.58 -8.15 -2.52
C GLY A 387 6.65 -8.12 -3.59
N GLY A 388 7.88 -7.77 -3.23
CA GLY A 388 8.99 -7.65 -4.17
C GLY A 388 9.39 -8.96 -4.83
N THR A 389 9.13 -10.12 -4.21
CA THR A 389 9.49 -11.43 -4.76
C THR A 389 8.41 -12.08 -5.60
N THR A 390 7.17 -11.62 -5.57
CA THR A 390 6.05 -12.25 -6.30
C THR A 390 6.32 -12.38 -7.81
N PRO A 391 6.77 -11.35 -8.55
CA PRO A 391 7.07 -11.51 -9.97
C PRO A 391 8.19 -12.52 -10.23
N LEU A 392 9.22 -12.52 -9.37
CA LEU A 392 10.34 -13.47 -9.47
C LEU A 392 9.87 -14.91 -9.26
N VAL A 393 9.10 -15.16 -8.20
CA VAL A 393 8.55 -16.49 -7.89
C VAL A 393 7.64 -16.96 -9.01
N ALA A 394 6.76 -16.10 -9.52
CA ALA A 394 5.85 -16.44 -10.60
C ALA A 394 6.60 -16.79 -11.90
N THR A 395 7.60 -15.98 -12.28
CA THR A 395 8.46 -16.25 -13.44
C THR A 395 9.24 -17.55 -13.25
N TRP A 396 9.86 -17.75 -12.07
CA TRP A 396 10.61 -18.97 -11.76
C TRP A 396 9.72 -20.23 -11.86
N LEU A 397 8.48 -20.15 -11.35
CA LEU A 397 7.54 -21.27 -11.43
C LEU A 397 7.23 -21.64 -12.88
N VAL A 398 6.91 -20.67 -13.74
CA VAL A 398 6.67 -20.93 -15.17
C VAL A 398 7.91 -21.54 -15.83
N THR A 399 9.08 -20.96 -15.60
CA THR A 399 10.34 -21.44 -16.22
C THR A 399 10.70 -22.86 -15.74
N LYS A 400 10.50 -23.15 -14.45
CA LYS A 400 10.90 -24.43 -13.85
C LYS A 400 9.95 -25.56 -14.16
N THR A 401 8.64 -25.27 -14.23
CA THR A 401 7.60 -26.29 -14.46
C THR A 401 7.25 -26.44 -15.95
N GLY A 402 7.51 -25.42 -16.76
CA GLY A 402 7.01 -25.34 -18.12
C GLY A 402 5.48 -25.14 -18.21
N ASP A 403 4.80 -24.98 -17.07
CA ASP A 403 3.36 -24.80 -17.01
C ASP A 403 3.02 -23.31 -16.90
N PRO A 404 2.34 -22.72 -17.89
CA PRO A 404 1.93 -21.33 -17.87
C PRO A 404 0.89 -21.03 -16.77
N LEU A 405 0.20 -22.03 -16.23
CA LEU A 405 -0.75 -21.85 -15.12
C LEU A 405 -0.09 -21.86 -13.73
N ALA A 406 1.21 -22.12 -13.63
CA ALA A 406 1.91 -22.17 -12.35
C ALA A 406 1.73 -20.92 -11.45
N PRO A 407 1.68 -19.67 -11.98
CA PRO A 407 1.37 -18.47 -11.18
C PRO A 407 -0.05 -18.51 -10.59
N ALA A 408 -1.01 -19.11 -11.28
CA ALA A 408 -2.37 -19.25 -10.78
C ALA A 408 -2.42 -20.21 -9.57
N TYR A 409 -1.66 -21.31 -9.60
CA TYR A 409 -1.57 -22.22 -8.46
C TYR A 409 -0.93 -21.55 -7.24
N TYR A 410 0.12 -20.75 -7.45
CA TYR A 410 0.72 -19.95 -6.39
C TYR A 410 -0.29 -18.97 -5.77
N LEU A 411 -1.01 -18.22 -6.61
CA LEU A 411 -2.04 -17.29 -6.14
C LEU A 411 -3.18 -18.01 -5.41
N THR A 412 -3.64 -19.17 -5.94
CA THR A 412 -4.65 -20.02 -5.29
C THR A 412 -4.19 -20.47 -3.91
N ALA A 413 -2.96 -20.97 -3.78
CA ALA A 413 -2.43 -21.45 -2.50
C ALA A 413 -2.39 -20.34 -1.43
N ILE A 414 -1.91 -19.15 -1.79
CA ILE A 414 -1.92 -17.99 -0.90
C ILE A 414 -3.36 -17.57 -0.55
N SER A 415 -4.28 -17.65 -1.51
CA SER A 415 -5.70 -17.31 -1.30
C SER A 415 -6.40 -18.28 -0.35
N VAL A 416 -6.11 -19.58 -0.46
CA VAL A 416 -6.62 -20.61 0.48
C VAL A 416 -6.12 -20.33 1.90
N ILE A 417 -4.82 -20.05 2.07
CA ILE A 417 -4.26 -19.72 3.39
C ILE A 417 -4.94 -18.46 3.95
N GLY A 418 -5.07 -17.40 3.13
CA GLY A 418 -5.76 -16.17 3.51
C GLY A 418 -7.21 -16.43 3.92
N PHE A 419 -7.95 -17.21 3.12
CA PHE A 419 -9.34 -17.57 3.40
C PHE A 419 -9.49 -18.30 4.74
N LEU A 420 -8.65 -19.29 5.02
CA LEU A 420 -8.67 -20.05 6.27
C LEU A 420 -8.33 -19.17 7.47
N VAL A 421 -7.26 -18.36 7.38
CA VAL A 421 -6.85 -17.48 8.48
C VAL A 421 -7.93 -16.43 8.77
N ILE A 422 -8.47 -15.77 7.76
CA ILE A 422 -9.54 -14.79 7.94
C ILE A 422 -10.81 -15.45 8.49
N THR A 423 -11.17 -16.65 8.04
CA THR A 423 -12.36 -17.35 8.52
C THR A 423 -12.25 -17.66 10.01
N PHE A 424 -11.14 -18.25 10.44
CA PHE A 424 -11.04 -18.83 11.79
C PHE A 424 -10.40 -17.90 12.82
N LEU A 425 -9.51 -17.00 12.42
CA LEU A 425 -8.72 -16.20 13.36
C LEU A 425 -9.06 -14.71 13.35
N HIS A 426 -9.59 -14.14 12.25
CA HIS A 426 -9.92 -12.71 12.18
C HIS A 426 -11.25 -12.40 12.87
N LEU A 427 -11.23 -11.42 13.78
CA LEU A 427 -12.41 -10.87 14.41
C LEU A 427 -12.90 -9.63 13.65
N SER A 428 -14.20 -9.58 13.33
CA SER A 428 -14.76 -8.38 12.69
C SER A 428 -14.79 -7.21 13.67
N THR A 429 -14.31 -6.07 13.19
CA THR A 429 -14.23 -4.81 13.94
C THR A 429 -15.08 -3.69 13.34
N ALA A 430 -15.87 -4.00 12.29
CA ALA A 430 -16.78 -3.04 11.67
C ALA A 430 -17.74 -2.41 12.70
N GLY A 431 -17.81 -1.08 12.71
CA GLY A 431 -18.63 -0.33 13.65
C GLY A 431 -18.14 -0.38 15.10
N LYS A 432 -16.99 -0.99 15.39
CA LYS A 432 -16.41 -1.02 16.73
C LYS A 432 -15.33 0.04 16.87
N SER A 433 -15.14 0.53 18.12
CA SER A 433 -14.03 1.44 18.42
C SER A 433 -12.68 0.80 18.16
N LEU A 434 -11.67 1.61 17.90
CA LEU A 434 -10.28 1.15 17.81
C LEU A 434 -9.82 0.60 19.17
N LYS A 435 -9.07 -0.51 19.18
CA LYS A 435 -8.52 -1.07 20.43
C LYS A 435 -7.72 0.00 21.19
N GLY A 436 -8.05 0.19 22.46
CA GLY A 436 -7.41 1.18 23.33
C GLY A 436 -7.93 2.61 23.20
N SER A 437 -8.96 2.86 22.40
CA SER A 437 -9.49 4.20 22.15
C SER A 437 -10.99 4.27 22.37
N TYR A 438 -11.49 5.47 22.65
CA TYR A 438 -12.92 5.75 22.67
C TYR A 438 -13.49 5.82 21.25
N PRO A 439 -14.81 5.59 21.07
CA PRO A 439 -15.45 5.65 19.75
C PRO A 439 -15.34 7.02 19.10
N ASN A 440 -15.11 7.04 17.79
CA ASN A 440 -15.23 8.21 16.94
C ASN A 440 -16.60 8.19 16.23
N VAL A 441 -17.39 9.24 16.34
CA VAL A 441 -18.72 9.35 15.73
C VAL A 441 -18.87 10.68 15.00
N ASP A 442 -19.70 10.73 13.95
CA ASP A 442 -19.95 11.94 13.16
C ASP A 442 -21.38 12.52 13.35
N ASN A 443 -22.16 11.94 14.26
CA ASN A 443 -23.51 12.38 14.56
C ASN A 443 -23.92 12.11 16.02
N GLU A 444 -24.89 12.87 16.51
CA GLU A 444 -25.37 12.75 17.90
C GLU A 444 -26.15 11.44 18.15
N GLN A 445 -26.74 10.82 17.14
CA GLN A 445 -27.46 9.55 17.31
C GLN A 445 -26.48 8.43 17.66
N ASP A 446 -25.36 8.33 16.93
CA ASP A 446 -24.31 7.36 17.23
C ASP A 446 -23.62 7.65 18.57
N ARG A 447 -23.49 8.93 18.92
CA ARG A 447 -22.95 9.34 20.23
C ARG A 447 -23.85 8.86 21.37
N ALA A 448 -25.16 9.06 21.24
CA ALA A 448 -26.13 8.56 22.21
C ALA A 448 -26.12 7.03 22.29
N TYR A 449 -26.10 6.36 21.13
CA TYR A 449 -26.04 4.89 21.06
C TYR A 449 -24.86 4.31 21.83
N TYR A 450 -23.64 4.78 21.58
CA TYR A 450 -22.46 4.26 22.29
C TYR A 450 -22.44 4.65 23.77
N ALA A 451 -23.03 5.79 24.17
CA ALA A 451 -23.14 6.16 25.58
C ALA A 451 -24.08 5.19 26.34
N GLU A 452 -25.16 4.72 25.70
CA GLU A 452 -26.09 3.73 26.25
C GLU A 452 -25.54 2.29 26.17
N HIS A 453 -24.57 2.02 25.27
CA HIS A 453 -24.00 0.70 25.04
C HIS A 453 -22.49 0.64 25.31
N PRO A 454 -22.02 0.92 26.54
CA PRO A 454 -20.58 1.01 26.86
C PRO A 454 -19.81 -0.30 26.61
N LYS A 455 -20.50 -1.46 26.66
CA LYS A 455 -19.88 -2.77 26.35
C LYS A 455 -19.53 -2.93 24.88
N GLU A 456 -20.24 -2.25 23.99
CA GLU A 456 -19.91 -2.22 22.55
C GLU A 456 -18.89 -1.14 22.25
N ALA A 457 -19.00 0.01 22.91
CA ALA A 457 -18.05 1.10 22.82
C ALA A 457 -16.63 0.68 23.23
N LEU A 458 -16.52 -0.14 24.29
CA LEU A 458 -15.26 -0.60 24.87
C LEU A 458 -15.13 -2.14 24.77
N TRP A 459 -15.50 -2.72 23.62
CA TRP A 459 -15.50 -4.16 23.39
C TRP A 459 -14.16 -4.83 23.67
N TRP A 460 -13.05 -4.13 23.44
CA TRP A 460 -11.67 -4.57 23.64
C TRP A 460 -11.25 -4.72 25.12
N VAL A 461 -11.98 -4.13 26.05
CA VAL A 461 -11.71 -4.26 27.50
C VAL A 461 -11.88 -5.69 27.97
N LYS A 462 -12.77 -6.47 27.35
CA LYS A 462 -12.97 -7.89 27.66
C LYS A 462 -11.78 -8.77 27.20
N GLU A 463 -11.13 -8.39 26.11
CA GLU A 463 -9.98 -9.13 25.58
C GLU A 463 -8.72 -8.96 26.44
N ARG A 464 -8.62 -7.87 27.19
CA ARG A 464 -7.46 -7.60 28.08
C ARG A 464 -7.41 -8.51 29.34
N LYS A 465 -8.49 -9.27 29.61
CA LYS A 465 -8.61 -10.14 30.79
C LYS A 465 -8.32 -11.63 30.48
N ASN A 466 -8.12 -12.00 29.23
CA ASN A 466 -7.76 -13.32 28.74
C ASN A 466 -6.35 -13.30 28.10
#